data_827e58fce3d663a6fa1c49297ebc0d15
#
_entry.id   827e58fce3d663a6fa1c49297ebc0d15
#
_cell.length_a   1.000
_cell.length_b   1.000
_cell.length_c   1.000
_cell.angle_alpha   90.00
_cell.angle_beta   90.00
_cell.angle_gamma   90.00
#
_symmetry.space_group_name_H-M   'P 1'
#
loop_
_entity.id
_entity.type
_entity.pdbx_description
1 polymer ?
#
loop_
_entity_poly.entity_id
_entity_poly.type
_entity_poly.pdbx_seq_one_letter_code
_entity_poly.pdbx_strand_id
1 'polypeptide(L)'
;MNADERGWAVAGLCVVALGCAPLPARDGQGPLAGAGDAARGRAVFVAREGGHCVLCHAAPGVAVAGDVGPALGGIGSRLTPAQIRFRVVDITRVNPDAVMPAFHRTEGLSRVAAQHAGRPVLSAQQVEDVVAYLATLR
;
A
#
# COMPACT_ATOMS: atom_id res chain seq x y z
N MET A 1 -23.37 68.52 -32.20
CA MET A 1 -23.73 67.50 -33.21
C MET A 1 -22.69 66.41 -33.14
N ASN A 2 -23.13 65.20 -32.84
CA ASN A 2 -22.49 63.89 -32.90
C ASN A 2 -21.42 63.58 -31.84
N ALA A 3 -21.94 63.03 -30.76
CA ALA A 3 -21.21 62.28 -29.77
C ALA A 3 -20.84 60.89 -30.35
N ASP A 4 -19.60 60.50 -30.23
CA ASP A 4 -19.12 59.18 -30.62
C ASP A 4 -18.90 58.37 -29.34
N GLU A 5 -19.83 57.47 -29.07
CA GLU A 5 -19.78 56.54 -27.94
C GLU A 5 -18.95 55.32 -28.31
N ARG A 6 -17.68 55.34 -27.96
CA ARG A 6 -16.80 54.15 -28.09
C ARG A 6 -16.95 53.29 -26.86
N GLY A 7 -17.78 52.26 -26.98
CA GLY A 7 -17.91 51.18 -25.98
C GLY A 7 -16.62 50.42 -25.79
N TRP A 8 -16.10 50.44 -24.58
CA TRP A 8 -14.96 49.62 -24.18
C TRP A 8 -15.51 48.23 -23.78
N ALA A 9 -15.28 47.26 -24.65
CA ALA A 9 -15.50 45.85 -24.32
C ALA A 9 -14.43 45.40 -23.33
N VAL A 10 -14.79 45.22 -22.11
CA VAL A 10 -13.94 44.59 -21.07
C VAL A 10 -13.87 43.11 -21.36
N ALA A 11 -12.78 42.68 -22.00
CA ALA A 11 -12.50 41.25 -22.16
C ALA A 11 -12.15 40.67 -20.81
N GLY A 12 -13.09 39.93 -20.23
CA GLY A 12 -12.88 39.19 -18.99
C GLY A 12 -11.85 38.08 -19.21
N LEU A 13 -10.69 38.23 -18.60
CA LEU A 13 -9.65 37.23 -18.58
C LEU A 13 -10.09 36.09 -17.63
N CYS A 14 -10.63 35.00 -18.17
CA CYS A 14 -10.85 33.78 -17.42
C CYS A 14 -9.48 33.18 -17.05
N VAL A 15 -9.04 33.42 -15.82
CA VAL A 15 -7.90 32.68 -15.23
C VAL A 15 -8.37 31.28 -14.94
N VAL A 16 -8.07 30.34 -15.82
CA VAL A 16 -8.21 28.92 -15.57
C VAL A 16 -7.15 28.53 -14.54
N ALA A 17 -7.54 28.41 -13.27
CA ALA A 17 -6.70 27.82 -12.25
C ALA A 17 -6.46 26.36 -12.61
N LEU A 18 -5.29 26.04 -13.19
CA LEU A 18 -4.82 24.68 -13.29
C LEU A 18 -4.60 24.17 -11.86
N GLY A 19 -5.60 23.45 -11.32
CA GLY A 19 -5.42 22.72 -10.08
C GLY A 19 -4.29 21.72 -10.26
N CYS A 20 -3.17 21.90 -9.55
CA CYS A 20 -2.16 20.86 -9.39
C CYS A 20 -2.81 19.68 -8.67
N ALA A 21 -3.33 18.71 -9.42
CA ALA A 21 -3.65 17.42 -8.86
C ALA A 21 -2.33 16.81 -8.34
N PRO A 22 -2.26 16.35 -7.09
CA PRO A 22 -1.07 15.69 -6.59
C PRO A 22 -0.79 14.48 -7.49
N LEU A 23 0.42 14.41 -8.03
CA LEU A 23 0.88 13.24 -8.76
C LEU A 23 0.73 12.03 -7.83
N PRO A 24 0.16 10.90 -8.30
CA PRO A 24 0.10 9.69 -7.49
C PRO A 24 1.52 9.34 -7.06
N ALA A 25 1.72 9.18 -5.76
CA ALA A 25 3.00 8.76 -5.21
C ALA A 25 3.43 7.48 -5.95
N ARG A 26 4.66 7.44 -6.45
CA ARG A 26 5.20 6.33 -7.28
C ARG A 26 5.10 4.96 -6.61
N ASP A 27 4.80 4.92 -5.31
CA ASP A 27 4.63 3.72 -4.48
C ASP A 27 3.15 3.45 -4.13
N GLY A 28 2.22 4.04 -4.86
CA GLY A 28 0.80 4.03 -4.53
C GLY A 28 0.03 2.93 -5.23
N GLN A 29 0.03 1.72 -4.70
CA GLN A 29 -1.00 0.76 -5.04
C GLN A 29 -2.28 1.14 -4.30
N GLY A 30 -3.36 1.40 -5.05
CA GLY A 30 -4.68 1.61 -4.48
C GLY A 30 -5.18 0.38 -3.71
N PRO A 31 -6.29 0.49 -2.96
CA PRO A 31 -6.87 -0.64 -2.26
C PRO A 31 -7.19 -1.80 -3.21
N LEU A 32 -6.93 -3.02 -2.77
CA LEU A 32 -7.20 -4.25 -3.52
C LEU A 32 -8.61 -4.79 -3.26
N ALA A 33 -9.20 -4.40 -2.12
CA ALA A 33 -10.51 -4.86 -1.65
C ALA A 33 -11.19 -3.75 -0.82
N GLY A 34 -12.20 -4.12 -0.04
CA GLY A 34 -12.86 -3.23 0.90
C GLY A 34 -11.93 -2.77 2.04
N ALA A 35 -12.47 -1.95 2.95
CA ALA A 35 -11.72 -1.46 4.09
C ALA A 35 -11.11 -2.62 4.90
N GLY A 36 -9.83 -2.47 5.26
CA GLY A 36 -9.12 -3.43 6.10
C GLY A 36 -9.57 -3.34 7.57
N ASP A 37 -9.51 -4.46 8.26
CA ASP A 37 -9.75 -4.58 9.69
C ASP A 37 -8.46 -4.94 10.42
N ALA A 38 -8.06 -4.10 11.39
CA ALA A 38 -6.79 -4.28 12.09
C ALA A 38 -6.74 -5.55 12.98
N ALA A 39 -7.87 -5.98 13.54
CA ALA A 39 -7.92 -7.18 14.36
C ALA A 39 -7.75 -8.44 13.50
N ARG A 40 -8.45 -8.51 12.35
CA ARG A 40 -8.25 -9.58 11.36
C ARG A 40 -6.82 -9.54 10.81
N GLY A 41 -6.29 -8.33 10.53
CA GLY A 41 -4.93 -8.16 10.04
C GLY A 41 -3.88 -8.68 11.03
N ARG A 42 -4.08 -8.42 12.34
CA ARG A 42 -3.23 -9.01 13.37
C ARG A 42 -3.32 -10.54 13.40
N ALA A 43 -4.51 -11.10 13.23
CA ALA A 43 -4.68 -12.55 13.16
C ALA A 43 -3.93 -13.15 11.95
N VAL A 44 -4.02 -12.55 10.77
CA VAL A 44 -3.26 -12.95 9.58
C VAL A 44 -1.75 -12.82 9.81
N PHE A 45 -1.31 -11.75 10.46
CA PHE A 45 0.11 -11.47 10.74
C PHE A 45 0.76 -12.56 11.59
N VAL A 46 0.05 -13.10 12.59
CA VAL A 46 0.56 -14.13 13.50
C VAL A 46 0.25 -15.57 13.03
N ALA A 47 -0.66 -15.75 12.09
CA ALA A 47 -1.07 -17.07 11.62
C ALA A 47 0.09 -17.79 10.93
N ARG A 48 0.25 -19.09 11.27
CA ARG A 48 1.23 -19.96 10.61
C ARG A 48 0.88 -20.25 9.15
N GLU A 49 -0.41 -20.29 8.85
CA GLU A 49 -0.92 -20.49 7.50
C GLU A 49 -1.28 -19.11 6.91
N GLY A 50 -0.81 -18.82 5.74
CA GLY A 50 -1.00 -17.55 5.07
C GLY A 50 0.16 -16.59 5.28
N GLY A 51 0.00 -15.53 6.08
CA GLY A 51 0.99 -14.46 6.21
C GLY A 51 2.28 -14.86 6.88
N HIS A 52 2.19 -15.50 8.06
CA HIS A 52 3.30 -15.95 8.90
C HIS A 52 4.42 -14.89 9.07
N CYS A 53 4.02 -13.64 9.15
CA CYS A 53 4.93 -12.49 9.18
C CYS A 53 5.86 -12.51 10.41
N VAL A 54 5.38 -13.10 11.52
CA VAL A 54 6.13 -13.25 12.78
C VAL A 54 7.37 -14.12 12.66
N LEU A 55 7.49 -14.96 11.61
CA LEU A 55 8.74 -15.71 11.37
C LEU A 55 9.93 -14.80 11.15
N CYS A 56 9.69 -13.64 10.54
CA CYS A 56 10.74 -12.74 10.12
C CYS A 56 10.70 -11.39 10.84
N HIS A 57 9.53 -10.95 11.32
CA HIS A 57 9.33 -9.60 11.83
C HIS A 57 8.91 -9.58 13.30
N ALA A 58 9.61 -8.78 14.09
CA ALA A 58 9.14 -8.36 15.39
C ALA A 58 8.08 -7.25 15.27
N ALA A 59 7.02 -7.33 16.08
CA ALA A 59 5.99 -6.30 16.16
C ALA A 59 5.56 -6.10 17.62
N PRO A 60 5.15 -4.89 18.04
CA PRO A 60 4.65 -4.63 19.38
C PRO A 60 3.46 -5.53 19.73
N GLY A 61 3.47 -6.08 20.95
CA GLY A 61 2.40 -6.97 21.44
C GLY A 61 2.35 -8.36 20.79
N VAL A 62 3.42 -8.78 20.12
CA VAL A 62 3.59 -10.14 19.58
C VAL A 62 4.74 -10.82 20.34
N ALA A 63 4.41 -11.93 21.02
CA ALA A 63 5.36 -12.60 21.93
C ALA A 63 6.46 -13.39 21.21
N VAL A 64 6.18 -13.92 20.02
CA VAL A 64 7.11 -14.68 19.19
C VAL A 64 7.40 -13.88 17.94
N ALA A 65 8.66 -13.58 17.70
CA ALA A 65 9.07 -12.75 16.58
C ALA A 65 10.44 -13.16 16.08
N GLY A 66 10.58 -13.23 14.76
CA GLY A 66 11.87 -13.38 14.09
C GLY A 66 12.62 -12.06 13.96
N ASP A 67 13.87 -12.18 13.54
CA ASP A 67 14.82 -11.08 13.35
C ASP A 67 15.41 -11.03 11.92
N VAL A 68 14.87 -11.84 11.01
CA VAL A 68 15.30 -11.87 9.60
C VAL A 68 14.88 -10.58 8.86
N GLY A 69 13.69 -10.07 9.19
CA GLY A 69 13.19 -8.82 8.66
C GLY A 69 13.28 -7.69 9.69
N PRO A 70 13.15 -6.42 9.27
CA PRO A 70 13.18 -5.30 10.19
C PRO A 70 12.01 -5.35 11.18
N ALA A 71 12.23 -4.86 12.41
CA ALA A 71 11.17 -4.67 13.39
C ALA A 71 10.13 -3.66 12.87
N LEU A 72 8.85 -3.97 13.08
CA LEU A 72 7.72 -3.20 12.54
C LEU A 72 7.12 -2.19 13.52
N GLY A 73 7.69 -2.04 14.72
CA GLY A 73 7.32 -0.95 15.63
C GLY A 73 7.46 0.41 14.93
N GLY A 74 6.43 1.25 15.03
CA GLY A 74 6.42 2.56 14.39
C GLY A 74 6.25 2.56 12.88
N ILE A 75 5.96 1.43 12.21
CA ILE A 75 5.83 1.37 10.75
C ILE A 75 4.71 2.27 10.23
N GLY A 76 3.59 2.35 10.94
CA GLY A 76 2.45 3.20 10.60
C GLY A 76 2.72 4.70 10.74
N SER A 77 3.83 5.09 11.38
CA SER A 77 4.30 6.48 11.41
C SER A 77 5.30 6.78 10.28
N ARG A 78 5.97 5.75 9.76
CA ARG A 78 7.02 5.90 8.73
C ARG A 78 6.50 5.72 7.31
N LEU A 79 5.45 4.91 7.12
CA LEU A 79 4.91 4.59 5.82
C LEU A 79 3.39 4.82 5.77
N THR A 80 2.92 5.31 4.64
CA THR A 80 1.48 5.39 4.36
C THR A 80 0.89 3.99 4.13
N PRO A 81 -0.43 3.80 4.31
CA PRO A 81 -1.09 2.54 3.98
C PRO A 81 -0.81 2.04 2.55
N ALA A 82 -0.74 2.95 1.58
CA ALA A 82 -0.40 2.61 0.19
C ALA A 82 1.03 2.06 0.06
N GLN A 83 1.99 2.65 0.77
CA GLN A 83 3.38 2.20 0.78
C GLN A 83 3.55 0.87 1.52
N ILE A 84 2.79 0.64 2.60
CA ILE A 84 2.76 -0.66 3.29
C ILE A 84 2.18 -1.72 2.36
N ARG A 85 1.05 -1.45 1.73
CA ARG A 85 0.40 -2.36 0.75
C ARG A 85 1.34 -2.75 -0.36
N PHE A 86 2.01 -1.78 -0.97
CA PHE A 86 2.96 -2.01 -2.06
C PHE A 86 4.04 -3.03 -1.67
N ARG A 87 4.56 -2.95 -0.44
CA ARG A 87 5.58 -3.87 0.09
C ARG A 87 5.01 -5.24 0.43
N VAL A 88 3.82 -5.32 0.98
CA VAL A 88 3.16 -6.59 1.30
C VAL A 88 2.78 -7.34 0.03
N VAL A 89 2.27 -6.64 -0.97
CA VAL A 89 1.91 -7.24 -2.26
C VAL A 89 3.14 -7.86 -2.93
N ASP A 90 4.21 -7.09 -3.03
CA ASP A 90 5.45 -7.53 -3.67
C ASP A 90 6.65 -6.65 -3.29
N ILE A 91 7.37 -7.06 -2.27
CA ILE A 91 8.56 -6.34 -1.80
C ILE A 91 9.68 -6.30 -2.85
N THR A 92 9.73 -7.25 -3.79
CA THR A 92 10.81 -7.29 -4.79
C THR A 92 10.77 -6.09 -5.74
N ARG A 93 9.66 -5.39 -5.80
CA ARG A 93 9.52 -4.11 -6.53
C ARG A 93 10.25 -2.95 -5.84
N VAL A 94 10.55 -3.09 -4.55
CA VAL A 94 11.32 -2.12 -3.75
C VAL A 94 12.77 -2.58 -3.61
N ASN A 95 12.95 -3.87 -3.32
CA ASN A 95 14.26 -4.51 -3.18
C ASN A 95 14.22 -5.87 -3.88
N PRO A 96 14.84 -6.01 -5.08
CA PRO A 96 14.84 -7.26 -5.84
C PRO A 96 15.45 -8.44 -5.09
N ASP A 97 16.36 -8.19 -4.14
CA ASP A 97 17.05 -9.21 -3.37
C ASP A 97 16.35 -9.57 -2.05
N ALA A 98 15.16 -9.05 -1.83
CA ALA A 98 14.42 -9.31 -0.60
C ALA A 98 14.02 -10.79 -0.48
N VAL A 99 14.22 -11.35 0.71
CA VAL A 99 13.79 -12.73 1.05
C VAL A 99 12.32 -12.80 1.45
N MET A 100 11.69 -11.66 1.75
CA MET A 100 10.27 -11.59 2.03
C MET A 100 9.46 -12.04 0.81
N PRO A 101 8.46 -12.92 0.96
CA PRO A 101 7.63 -13.36 -0.16
C PRO A 101 6.80 -12.23 -0.77
N ALA A 102 6.48 -12.35 -2.06
CA ALA A 102 5.44 -11.56 -2.70
C ALA A 102 4.07 -12.15 -2.34
N PHE A 103 3.38 -11.58 -1.36
CA PHE A 103 2.16 -12.20 -0.79
C PHE A 103 0.93 -12.17 -1.70
N HIS A 104 0.91 -11.26 -2.68
CA HIS A 104 -0.25 -11.14 -3.58
C HIS A 104 0.10 -11.22 -5.08
N ARG A 105 1.37 -11.32 -5.43
CA ARG A 105 1.78 -11.54 -6.81
C ARG A 105 1.63 -13.02 -7.18
N THR A 106 1.11 -13.31 -8.36
CA THR A 106 0.89 -14.67 -8.87
C THR A 106 1.72 -15.00 -10.11
N GLU A 107 2.28 -13.99 -10.76
CA GLU A 107 3.05 -14.12 -12.01
C GLU A 107 4.53 -13.83 -11.80
N GLY A 108 5.37 -14.40 -12.65
CA GLY A 108 6.83 -14.19 -12.58
C GLY A 108 7.48 -14.75 -11.32
N LEU A 109 6.83 -15.68 -10.62
CA LEU A 109 7.38 -16.40 -9.47
C LEU A 109 8.15 -17.62 -9.93
N SER A 110 9.23 -17.96 -9.22
CA SER A 110 10.01 -19.17 -9.43
C SER A 110 9.83 -20.16 -8.28
N ARG A 111 9.93 -21.46 -8.56
CA ARG A 111 9.89 -22.54 -7.57
C ARG A 111 8.59 -22.61 -6.76
N VAL A 112 7.47 -22.25 -7.39
CA VAL A 112 6.15 -22.39 -6.78
C VAL A 112 5.66 -23.82 -6.96
N ALA A 113 5.23 -24.47 -5.87
CA ALA A 113 4.66 -25.79 -5.96
C ALA A 113 3.34 -25.76 -6.77
N ALA A 114 3.07 -26.81 -7.55
CA ALA A 114 1.96 -26.84 -8.52
C ALA A 114 0.59 -26.50 -7.90
N GLN A 115 0.32 -26.93 -6.64
CA GLN A 115 -0.93 -26.62 -5.93
C GLN A 115 -1.10 -25.14 -5.58
N HIS A 116 -0.03 -24.33 -5.62
CA HIS A 116 -0.03 -22.90 -5.32
C HIS A 116 0.14 -22.03 -6.57
N ALA A 117 0.40 -22.63 -7.72
CA ALA A 117 0.59 -21.90 -8.96
C ALA A 117 -0.66 -21.07 -9.32
N GLY A 118 -0.46 -19.80 -9.66
CA GLY A 118 -1.54 -18.86 -9.99
C GLY A 118 -2.41 -18.42 -8.81
N ARG A 119 -2.05 -18.78 -7.58
CA ARG A 119 -2.79 -18.38 -6.37
C ARG A 119 -1.92 -17.46 -5.50
N PRO A 120 -2.45 -16.31 -5.04
CA PRO A 120 -1.72 -15.47 -4.10
C PRO A 120 -1.66 -16.15 -2.73
N VAL A 121 -0.62 -15.86 -1.96
CA VAL A 121 -0.48 -16.33 -0.57
C VAL A 121 -1.55 -15.69 0.32
N LEU A 122 -1.78 -14.39 0.15
CA LEU A 122 -2.85 -13.65 0.82
C LEU A 122 -3.89 -13.20 -0.21
N SER A 123 -5.17 -13.34 0.14
CA SER A 123 -6.25 -12.72 -0.63
C SER A 123 -6.16 -11.20 -0.59
N ALA A 124 -6.84 -10.53 -1.52
CA ALA A 124 -6.92 -9.06 -1.55
C ALA A 124 -7.39 -8.48 -0.20
N GLN A 125 -8.44 -9.07 0.42
CA GLN A 125 -8.94 -8.63 1.71
C GLN A 125 -7.94 -8.86 2.84
N GLN A 126 -7.23 -9.99 2.85
CA GLN A 126 -6.19 -10.24 3.86
C GLN A 126 -5.03 -9.24 3.75
N VAL A 127 -4.67 -8.82 2.54
CA VAL A 127 -3.68 -7.75 2.36
C VAL A 127 -4.19 -6.45 2.99
N GLU A 128 -5.44 -6.04 2.73
CA GLU A 128 -6.01 -4.82 3.33
C GLU A 128 -6.08 -4.90 4.85
N ASP A 129 -6.46 -6.06 5.39
CA ASP A 129 -6.51 -6.28 6.83
C ASP A 129 -5.12 -6.16 7.48
N VAL A 130 -4.08 -6.76 6.87
CA VAL A 130 -2.68 -6.62 7.33
C VAL A 130 -2.21 -5.17 7.23
N VAL A 131 -2.53 -4.47 6.14
CA VAL A 131 -2.21 -3.04 5.99
C VAL A 131 -2.85 -2.21 7.09
N ALA A 132 -4.14 -2.45 7.40
CA ALA A 132 -4.84 -1.79 8.48
C ALA A 132 -4.16 -2.04 9.84
N TYR A 133 -3.78 -3.29 10.13
CA TYR A 133 -3.04 -3.61 11.36
C TYR A 133 -1.70 -2.89 11.43
N LEU A 134 -0.87 -2.99 10.39
CA LEU A 134 0.46 -2.37 10.36
C LEU A 134 0.39 -0.85 10.48
N ALA A 135 -0.63 -0.22 9.94
CA ALA A 135 -0.87 1.22 10.07
C ALA A 135 -1.17 1.65 11.52
N THR A 136 -1.60 0.75 12.40
CA THR A 136 -1.81 1.03 13.84
C THR A 136 -0.51 1.02 14.64
N LEU A 137 0.56 0.41 14.14
CA LEU A 137 1.86 0.29 14.82
C LEU A 137 2.64 1.61 14.74
N ARG A 138 2.36 2.51 15.63
CA ARG A 138 2.94 3.86 15.73
C ARG A 138 3.98 3.95 16.84
#